data_e23b11458976cdd38dcb25155be0a101
#
_entry.id   e23b11458976cdd38dcb25155be0a101
#
_cell.length_a   1.000
_cell.length_b   1.000
_cell.length_c   1.000
_cell.angle_alpha   90.00
_cell.angle_beta   90.00
_cell.angle_gamma   90.00
#
_symmetry.space_group_name_H-M   'P 1'
#
loop_
_entity.id
_entity.type
_entity.pdbx_description
1 polymer ?
#
loop_
_entity_poly.entity_id
_entity_poly.type
_entity_poly.pdbx_seq_one_letter_code
_entity_poly.pdbx_strand_id
1 'polypeptide(L)'
;VQYSTFTQAFIDLENDRIDALLVDKVYANYYLAQKNETENYRVLSAALESGDFAVGARKSDVTLVQKINEGFKKLYKEGKFQEISQKWFNEDTASPAVKGEE
;
A
#
# COMPACT_ATOMS: atom_id res chain seq x y z
N VAL A 1 6.23 21.66 1.35
CA VAL A 1 4.84 21.96 1.72
C VAL A 1 4.19 20.73 2.33
N GLN A 2 3.47 20.91 3.41
CA GLN A 2 2.70 19.83 4.05
C GLN A 2 1.22 20.01 3.74
N TYR A 3 0.53 18.89 3.55
CA TYR A 3 -0.90 18.87 3.27
C TYR A 3 -1.64 18.14 4.40
N SER A 4 -2.84 18.59 4.71
CA SER A 4 -3.69 17.94 5.69
C SER A 4 -4.43 16.72 5.15
N THR A 5 -4.54 16.60 3.82
CA THR A 5 -5.17 15.45 3.15
C THR A 5 -4.37 15.03 1.92
N PHE A 6 -4.42 13.73 1.60
CA PHE A 6 -3.79 13.21 0.38
C PHE A 6 -4.45 13.78 -0.88
N THR A 7 -5.75 13.93 -0.87
CA THR A 7 -6.51 14.45 -2.02
C THR A 7 -6.05 15.85 -2.42
N GLN A 8 -5.87 16.73 -1.44
CA GLN A 8 -5.40 18.09 -1.70
C GLN A 8 -4.01 18.11 -2.33
N ALA A 9 -3.11 17.24 -1.85
CA ALA A 9 -1.77 17.13 -2.40
C ALA A 9 -1.79 16.65 -3.86
N PHE A 10 -2.61 15.67 -4.18
CA PHE A 10 -2.75 15.19 -5.56
C PHE A 10 -3.36 16.26 -6.49
N ILE A 11 -4.33 17.02 -6.02
CA ILE A 11 -4.90 18.13 -6.79
C ILE A 11 -3.81 19.15 -7.16
N ASP A 12 -2.94 19.49 -6.22
CA ASP A 12 -1.86 20.43 -6.48
C ASP A 12 -0.81 19.87 -7.44
N LEU A 13 -0.52 18.57 -7.34
CA LEU A 13 0.35 17.89 -8.30
C LEU A 13 -0.25 17.89 -9.72
N GLU A 14 -1.53 17.59 -9.85
CA GLU A 14 -2.24 17.59 -11.13
C GLU A 14 -2.29 18.96 -11.78
N ASN A 15 -2.30 20.02 -10.99
CA ASN A 15 -2.37 21.41 -11.47
C ASN A 15 -0.99 22.09 -11.56
N ASP A 16 0.08 21.32 -11.55
CA ASP A 16 1.45 21.83 -11.66
C ASP A 16 1.85 22.84 -10.58
N ARG A 17 1.21 22.80 -9.43
CA ARG A 17 1.55 23.65 -8.29
C ARG A 17 2.72 23.10 -7.49
N ILE A 18 2.95 21.79 -7.56
CA ILE A 18 4.10 21.09 -7.02
C ILE A 18 4.64 20.12 -8.08
N ASP A 19 5.92 19.79 -8.01
CA ASP A 19 6.60 18.96 -9.01
C ASP A 19 6.64 17.49 -8.62
N ALA A 20 6.53 17.18 -7.34
CA ALA A 20 6.56 15.82 -6.81
C ALA A 20 5.85 15.74 -5.47
N LEU A 21 5.41 14.55 -5.10
CA LEU A 21 4.70 14.30 -3.87
C LEU A 21 5.33 13.09 -3.15
N LEU A 22 5.61 13.27 -1.85
CA LEU A 22 6.01 12.18 -0.97
C LEU A 22 4.77 11.65 -0.25
N VAL A 23 4.44 10.40 -0.48
CA VAL A 23 3.20 9.77 0.02
C VAL A 23 3.40 8.25 0.11
N ASP A 24 2.56 7.59 0.90
CA ASP A 24 2.55 6.12 0.92
C ASP A 24 2.27 5.55 -0.47
N LYS A 25 3.14 4.66 -0.93
CA LYS A 25 3.06 4.06 -2.26
C LYS A 25 1.73 3.33 -2.50
N VAL A 26 1.24 2.62 -1.51
CA VAL A 26 -0.03 1.89 -1.58
C VAL A 26 -1.19 2.85 -1.86
N TYR A 27 -1.22 3.98 -1.15
CA TYR A 27 -2.25 5.00 -1.37
C TYR A 27 -2.12 5.65 -2.75
N ALA A 28 -0.90 5.97 -3.16
CA ALA A 28 -0.65 6.57 -4.48
C ALA A 28 -1.12 5.65 -5.61
N ASN A 29 -0.77 4.38 -5.55
CA ASN A 29 -1.19 3.39 -6.54
C ASN A 29 -2.71 3.25 -6.62
N TYR A 30 -3.37 3.21 -5.46
CA TYR A 30 -4.83 3.16 -5.40
C TYR A 30 -5.46 4.39 -6.05
N TYR A 31 -5.01 5.59 -5.67
CA TYR A 31 -5.54 6.84 -6.18
C TYR A 31 -5.39 6.96 -7.69
N LEU A 32 -4.20 6.67 -8.21
CA LEU A 32 -3.93 6.75 -9.66
C LEU A 32 -4.70 5.70 -10.45
N ALA A 33 -4.85 4.50 -9.91
CA ALA A 33 -5.65 3.45 -10.54
C ALA A 33 -7.13 3.82 -10.63
N GLN A 34 -7.70 4.44 -9.58
CA GLN A 34 -9.08 4.88 -9.58
C GLN A 34 -9.34 5.96 -10.62
N LYS A 35 -8.37 6.81 -10.90
CA LYS A 35 -8.47 7.88 -11.90
C LYS A 35 -8.04 7.47 -13.31
N ASN A 36 -7.56 6.25 -13.49
CA ASN A 36 -6.96 5.77 -14.75
C ASN A 36 -5.78 6.64 -15.21
N GLU A 37 -5.01 7.17 -14.27
CA GLU A 37 -3.88 8.08 -14.53
C GLU A 37 -2.52 7.46 -14.20
N THR A 38 -2.45 6.16 -14.02
CA THR A 38 -1.21 5.45 -13.65
C THR A 38 -0.05 5.73 -14.62
N GLU A 39 -0.35 5.90 -15.91
CA GLU A 39 0.66 6.16 -16.94
C GLU A 39 1.17 7.61 -16.95
N ASN A 40 0.46 8.54 -16.34
CA ASN A 40 0.82 9.96 -16.31
C ASN A 40 1.86 10.29 -15.24
N TYR A 41 2.11 9.37 -14.32
CA TYR A 41 2.99 9.57 -13.17
C TYR A 41 3.96 8.40 -13.05
N ARG A 42 5.10 8.67 -12.46
CA ARG A 42 6.08 7.62 -12.15
C ARG A 42 6.47 7.67 -10.68
N VAL A 43 6.74 6.51 -10.11
CA VAL A 43 7.26 6.40 -8.76
C VAL A 43 8.79 6.54 -8.83
N LEU A 44 9.31 7.57 -8.16
CA LEU A 44 10.74 7.80 -8.09
C LEU A 44 11.35 6.92 -6.99
N SER A 45 12.58 6.49 -7.20
CA SER A 45 13.34 5.82 -6.17
C SER A 45 13.79 6.82 -5.11
N ALA A 46 13.50 6.54 -3.84
CA ALA A 46 13.91 7.38 -2.72
C ALA A 46 14.57 6.52 -1.65
N ALA A 47 15.67 7.02 -1.08
CA ALA A 47 16.40 6.35 -0.01
C ALA A 47 15.74 6.64 1.35
N LEU A 48 14.47 6.34 1.48
CA LEU A 48 13.69 6.53 2.70
C LEU A 48 13.25 5.16 3.25
N GLU A 49 13.18 5.08 4.57
CA GLU A 49 12.63 3.89 5.20
C GLU A 49 11.16 3.73 4.84
N SER A 50 10.77 2.50 4.51
CA SER A 50 9.38 2.16 4.27
C SER A 50 8.79 1.51 5.51
N GLY A 51 7.53 1.81 5.79
CA GLY A 51 6.76 1.14 6.83
C GLY A 51 5.77 0.15 6.26
N ASP A 52 5.38 -0.82 7.06
CA ASP A 52 4.36 -1.79 6.70
C ASP A 52 3.00 -1.37 7.28
N PHE A 53 1.93 -1.64 6.55
CA PHE A 53 0.59 -1.60 7.10
C PHE A 53 0.32 -2.92 7.82
N ALA A 54 -0.35 -2.84 8.95
CA ALA A 54 -0.57 -4.02 9.78
C ALA A 54 -1.94 -3.99 10.45
N VAL A 55 -2.41 -5.15 10.86
CA VAL A 55 -3.62 -5.29 11.68
C VAL A 55 -3.23 -5.14 13.14
N GLY A 56 -3.86 -4.20 13.83
CA GLY A 56 -3.66 -4.02 15.28
C GLY A 56 -4.59 -4.91 16.09
N ALA A 57 -4.07 -5.52 17.14
CA ALA A 57 -4.83 -6.34 18.06
C ALA A 57 -4.39 -6.08 19.50
N ARG A 58 -5.22 -6.44 20.47
CA ARG A 58 -4.83 -6.38 21.88
C ARG A 58 -3.69 -7.34 22.15
N LYS A 59 -2.80 -6.97 23.07
CA LYS A 59 -1.65 -7.83 23.45
C LYS A 59 -2.07 -9.21 23.94
N SER A 60 -3.26 -9.32 24.52
CA SER A 60 -3.81 -10.59 25.03
C SER A 60 -4.44 -11.48 23.96
N ASP A 61 -4.68 -10.96 22.77
CA ASP A 61 -5.35 -11.70 21.67
C ASP A 61 -4.37 -12.55 20.85
N VAL A 62 -3.55 -13.35 21.52
CA VAL A 62 -2.49 -14.13 20.88
C VAL A 62 -3.04 -15.13 19.86
N THR A 63 -4.10 -15.86 20.20
CA THR A 63 -4.72 -16.84 19.31
C THR A 63 -5.32 -16.18 18.08
N LEU A 64 -5.97 -15.02 18.27
CA LEU A 64 -6.53 -14.26 17.15
C LEU A 64 -5.44 -13.80 16.17
N VAL A 65 -4.34 -13.26 16.68
CA VAL A 65 -3.21 -12.82 15.86
C VAL A 65 -2.63 -13.98 15.07
N GLN A 66 -2.45 -15.14 15.70
CA GLN A 66 -1.96 -16.34 15.01
C GLN A 66 -2.87 -16.75 13.86
N LYS A 67 -4.19 -16.76 14.09
CA LYS A 67 -5.17 -17.10 13.06
C LYS A 67 -5.18 -16.10 11.90
N ILE A 68 -5.06 -14.81 12.19
CA ILE A 68 -4.97 -13.78 11.16
C ILE A 68 -3.71 -13.97 10.31
N ASN A 69 -2.56 -14.18 10.94
CA ASN A 69 -1.29 -14.41 10.25
C ASN A 69 -1.32 -15.66 9.39
N GLU A 70 -1.89 -16.75 9.89
CA GLU A 70 -2.06 -18.00 9.15
C GLU A 70 -3.00 -17.78 7.95
N GLY A 71 -4.08 -17.01 8.14
CA GLY A 71 -5.02 -16.65 7.09
C GLY A 71 -4.35 -15.88 5.96
N PHE A 72 -3.53 -14.90 6.28
CA PHE A 72 -2.76 -14.15 5.27
C PHE A 72 -1.82 -15.05 4.48
N LYS A 73 -1.07 -15.90 5.15
CA LYS A 73 -0.17 -16.85 4.50
C LYS A 73 -0.91 -17.81 3.57
N LYS A 74 -2.07 -18.29 4.01
CA LYS A 74 -2.93 -19.17 3.20
C LYS A 74 -3.44 -18.45 1.96
N LEU A 75 -3.95 -17.23 2.11
CA LEU A 75 -4.42 -16.40 0.98
C LEU A 75 -3.31 -16.14 -0.03
N TYR A 76 -2.11 -15.85 0.45
CA TYR A 76 -0.96 -15.65 -0.42
C TYR A 76 -0.61 -16.93 -1.18
N LYS A 77 -0.56 -18.06 -0.50
CA LYS A 77 -0.26 -19.37 -1.09
C LYS A 77 -1.29 -19.78 -2.15
N GLU A 78 -2.56 -19.42 -1.96
CA GLU A 78 -3.64 -19.70 -2.91
C GLU A 78 -3.73 -18.70 -4.07
N GLY A 79 -2.91 -17.64 -4.06
CA GLY A 79 -2.93 -16.60 -5.07
C GLY A 79 -4.00 -15.53 -4.88
N LYS A 80 -4.85 -15.65 -3.85
CA LYS A 80 -5.93 -14.70 -3.59
C LYS A 80 -5.42 -13.34 -3.12
N PHE A 81 -4.37 -13.31 -2.30
CA PHE A 81 -3.78 -12.08 -1.83
C PHE A 81 -3.26 -11.25 -3.00
N GLN A 82 -2.51 -11.89 -3.91
CA GLN A 82 -1.96 -11.23 -5.10
C GLN A 82 -3.05 -10.71 -6.03
N GLU A 83 -4.10 -11.49 -6.24
CA GLU A 83 -5.24 -11.10 -7.07
C GLU A 83 -5.90 -9.82 -6.55
N ILE A 84 -6.20 -9.76 -5.26
CA ILE A 84 -6.80 -8.59 -4.61
C ILE A 84 -5.84 -7.40 -4.64
N SER A 85 -4.57 -7.64 -4.34
CA SER A 85 -3.53 -6.60 -4.34
C SER A 85 -3.37 -5.97 -5.73
N GLN A 86 -3.30 -6.78 -6.77
CA GLN A 86 -3.24 -6.29 -8.16
C GLN A 86 -4.47 -5.49 -8.54
N LYS A 87 -5.65 -5.94 -8.13
CA LYS A 87 -6.91 -5.25 -8.44
C LYS A 87 -6.94 -3.83 -7.87
N TRP A 88 -6.52 -3.66 -6.63
CA TRP A 88 -6.67 -2.39 -5.91
C TRP A 88 -5.44 -1.49 -5.95
N PHE A 89 -4.25 -2.07 -6.03
CA PHE A 89 -2.99 -1.33 -5.91
C PHE A 89 -2.08 -1.47 -7.13
N ASN A 90 -2.49 -2.26 -8.12
CA ASN A 90 -1.73 -2.51 -9.34
C ASN A 90 -0.32 -3.11 -9.10
N GLU A 91 -0.12 -3.73 -7.95
CA GLU A 91 1.10 -4.45 -7.61
C GLU A 91 0.87 -5.44 -6.47
N ASP A 92 1.82 -6.35 -6.25
CA ASP A 92 1.84 -7.24 -5.09
C ASP A 92 2.39 -6.48 -3.88
N THR A 93 1.52 -6.17 -2.91
CA THR A 93 1.87 -5.43 -1.69
C THR A 93 2.24 -6.33 -0.51
N ALA A 94 2.35 -7.64 -0.71
CA ALA A 94 2.63 -8.58 0.38
C ALA A 94 4.01 -8.34 0.99
N SER A 95 4.05 -8.28 2.34
CA SER A 95 5.30 -8.26 3.08
C SER A 95 5.95 -9.65 3.12
N PRO A 96 7.25 -9.75 3.47
CA PRO A 96 7.89 -11.06 3.66
C PRO A 96 7.16 -11.96 4.66
N ALA A 97 6.59 -11.39 5.72
CA ALA A 97 5.80 -12.14 6.71
C ALA A 97 4.57 -12.80 6.10
N VAL A 98 3.83 -12.07 5.25
CA VAL A 98 2.66 -12.60 4.54
C VAL A 98 3.06 -13.71 3.57
N LYS A 99 4.19 -13.54 2.90
CA LYS A 99 4.74 -14.55 1.98
C LYS A 99 5.29 -15.78 2.70
N GLY A 100 5.50 -15.71 4.01
CA GLY A 100 6.12 -16.78 4.77
C GLY A 100 7.63 -16.86 4.61
N GLU A 101 8.29 -15.75 4.25
CA GLU A 101 9.73 -15.69 3.97
C GLU A 101 10.56 -15.24 5.18
N GLU A 102 9.96 -14.99 6.32
CA GLU A 102 10.69 -14.64 7.56
C GLU A 102 11.32 -15.84 8.22
#